data_14d8fd06f5f770f074f71f7f95d793b4
#
_entry.id   14d8fd06f5f770f074f71f7f95d793b4
#
_cell.length_a   1.000
_cell.length_b   1.000
_cell.length_c   1.000
_cell.angle_alpha   90.00
_cell.angle_beta   90.00
_cell.angle_gamma   90.00
#
_symmetry.space_group_name_H-M   'P 1'
#
loop_
_entity.id
_entity.type
_entity.pdbx_description
1 polymer ?
#
loop_
_entity_poly.entity_id
_entity_poly.type
_entity_poly.pdbx_seq_one_letter_code
_entity_poly.pdbx_strand_id
1 'polypeptide(L)'
;MLALAQPLAAQPELTAARGLIHAVPGDLPTAIGYLNVAEWSWPLSQAVENAPNTPVSGPTPVFQVRFAHGWIMVDAGMDREQAAAAGDSSQFFDDRYARAIAALRGASLIVVTHEHYDHIGTVAHSAVAGELAPKTMLTRAQMESLLHNTKMTKRRSTRPERGATSLSTTIASCRSRRASC
;
A
#
# COMPACT_ATOMS: atom_id res chain seq x y z
N MET A 1 3.06 -23.24 29.29
CA MET A 1 4.51 -23.10 29.04
C MET A 1 4.75 -21.72 28.50
N LEU A 2 5.37 -20.80 29.23
CA LEU A 2 5.81 -19.51 28.68
C LEU A 2 7.04 -19.77 27.80
N ALA A 3 6.91 -19.55 26.50
CA ALA A 3 8.07 -19.47 25.64
C ALA A 3 8.89 -18.24 26.05
N LEU A 4 10.07 -18.45 26.59
CA LEU A 4 11.02 -17.37 26.82
C LEU A 4 11.36 -16.73 25.49
N ALA A 5 10.95 -15.48 25.30
CA ALA A 5 11.36 -14.70 24.15
C ALA A 5 12.89 -14.62 24.13
N GLN A 6 13.49 -15.17 23.08
CA GLN A 6 14.94 -15.03 22.91
C GLN A 6 15.28 -13.54 22.70
N PRO A 7 16.38 -13.04 23.27
CA PRO A 7 16.76 -11.66 23.05
C PRO A 7 16.96 -11.39 21.55
N LEU A 8 16.42 -10.28 21.05
CA LEU A 8 16.45 -9.88 19.63
C LEU A 8 17.86 -9.93 19.02
N ALA A 9 18.90 -9.75 19.85
CA ALA A 9 20.30 -9.77 19.41
C ALA A 9 20.82 -11.17 18.99
N ALA A 10 20.09 -12.23 19.33
CA ALA A 10 20.50 -13.63 19.08
C ALA A 10 19.78 -14.27 17.88
N GLN A 11 19.01 -13.51 17.10
CA GLN A 11 18.32 -14.04 15.91
C GLN A 11 19.27 -13.98 14.70
N PRO A 12 19.65 -15.13 14.10
CA PRO A 12 20.57 -15.19 12.96
C PRO A 12 20.11 -14.33 11.78
N GLU A 13 18.79 -14.31 11.52
CA GLU A 13 18.18 -13.54 10.44
C GLU A 13 18.34 -12.03 10.66
N LEU A 14 18.20 -11.55 11.88
CA LEU A 14 18.40 -10.15 12.22
C LEU A 14 19.86 -9.74 12.10
N THR A 15 20.78 -10.63 12.47
CA THR A 15 22.22 -10.41 12.30
C THR A 15 22.60 -10.35 10.82
N ALA A 16 22.06 -11.25 9.98
CA ALA A 16 22.23 -11.23 8.55
C ALA A 16 21.65 -9.95 7.93
N ALA A 17 20.43 -9.56 8.32
CA ALA A 17 19.79 -8.32 7.84
C ALA A 17 20.63 -7.08 8.21
N ARG A 18 21.17 -7.01 9.43
CA ARG A 18 22.06 -5.92 9.85
C ARG A 18 23.36 -5.86 9.02
N GLY A 19 23.91 -7.02 8.65
CA GLY A 19 25.08 -7.09 7.76
C GLY A 19 24.79 -6.54 6.37
N LEU A 20 23.54 -6.57 5.89
CA LEU A 20 23.15 -6.07 4.59
C LEU A 20 22.88 -4.55 4.56
N ILE A 21 22.79 -3.87 5.72
CA ILE A 21 22.48 -2.43 5.78
C ILE A 21 23.48 -1.59 4.96
N HIS A 22 24.74 -2.01 4.88
CA HIS A 22 25.79 -1.33 4.14
C HIS A 22 26.14 -2.02 2.81
N ALA A 23 25.41 -3.07 2.42
CA ALA A 23 25.69 -3.80 1.19
C ALA A 23 25.25 -3.04 -0.07
N VAL A 24 24.28 -2.13 0.07
CA VAL A 24 23.79 -1.28 -1.01
C VAL A 24 24.23 0.15 -0.74
N PRO A 25 24.96 0.81 -1.67
CA PRO A 25 25.32 2.21 -1.53
C PRO A 25 24.08 3.11 -1.48
N GLY A 26 24.10 4.11 -0.63
CA GLY A 26 23.03 5.10 -0.51
C GLY A 26 22.82 5.57 0.92
N ASP A 27 21.96 6.57 1.07
CA ASP A 27 21.58 7.11 2.37
C ASP A 27 20.65 6.12 3.10
N LEU A 28 20.90 5.94 4.37
CA LEU A 28 20.00 5.17 5.23
C LEU A 28 18.77 5.99 5.60
N PRO A 29 17.61 5.34 5.83
CA PRO A 29 16.44 6.01 6.36
C PRO A 29 16.74 6.67 7.71
N THR A 30 16.26 7.89 7.89
CA THR A 30 16.40 8.66 9.14
C THR A 30 15.20 8.49 10.08
N ALA A 31 14.03 8.17 9.54
CA ALA A 31 12.81 7.96 10.30
C ALA A 31 11.78 7.15 9.51
N ILE A 32 10.88 6.50 10.24
CA ILE A 32 9.67 5.88 9.70
C ILE A 32 8.48 6.51 10.41
N GLY A 33 7.56 7.08 9.62
CA GLY A 33 6.24 7.51 10.08
C GLY A 33 5.16 6.58 9.56
N TYR A 34 4.01 6.55 10.22
CA TYR A 34 2.83 5.87 9.70
C TYR A 34 1.55 6.65 9.97
N LEU A 35 0.53 6.43 9.14
CA LEU A 35 -0.83 6.91 9.34
C LEU A 35 -1.78 5.73 9.15
N ASN A 36 -2.67 5.53 10.12
CA ASN A 36 -3.79 4.62 9.96
C ASN A 36 -4.94 5.37 9.29
N VAL A 37 -5.27 5.06 8.04
CA VAL A 37 -6.30 5.78 7.25
C VAL A 37 -7.69 5.19 7.40
N ALA A 38 -7.79 3.93 7.81
CA ALA A 38 -9.05 3.27 8.10
C ALA A 38 -8.85 2.14 9.11
N GLU A 39 -9.92 1.77 9.77
CA GLU A 39 -10.01 0.53 10.57
C GLU A 39 -11.21 -0.27 10.08
N TRP A 40 -11.08 -1.57 10.08
CA TRP A 40 -12.14 -2.48 9.71
C TRP A 40 -12.05 -3.77 10.51
N SER A 41 -13.16 -4.49 10.61
CA SER A 41 -13.25 -5.70 11.42
C SER A 41 -13.47 -6.93 10.54
N TRP A 42 -12.81 -8.01 10.90
CA TRP A 42 -12.97 -9.32 10.25
C TRP A 42 -12.90 -10.45 11.28
N PRO A 43 -13.42 -11.64 10.96
CA PRO A 43 -13.28 -12.81 11.84
C PRO A 43 -11.81 -13.23 11.99
N LEU A 44 -11.38 -13.52 13.21
CA LEU A 44 -10.01 -13.98 13.49
C LEU A 44 -9.64 -15.23 12.67
N SER A 45 -10.61 -16.10 12.38
CA SER A 45 -10.44 -17.28 11.54
C SER A 45 -9.98 -16.99 10.10
N GLN A 46 -10.09 -15.74 9.62
CA GLN A 46 -9.53 -15.36 8.31
C GLN A 46 -8.03 -15.10 8.37
N ALA A 47 -7.48 -14.81 9.54
CA ALA A 47 -6.06 -14.52 9.72
C ALA A 47 -5.31 -15.65 10.42
N VAL A 48 -6.00 -16.48 11.19
CA VAL A 48 -5.39 -17.54 12.00
C VAL A 48 -6.17 -18.84 11.78
N GLU A 49 -5.48 -19.85 11.30
CA GLU A 49 -6.03 -21.18 11.07
C GLU A 49 -6.59 -21.78 12.37
N ASN A 50 -7.78 -22.37 12.30
CA ASN A 50 -8.50 -22.98 13.43
C ASN A 50 -8.87 -21.99 14.57
N ALA A 51 -8.75 -20.70 14.36
CA ALA A 51 -9.22 -19.71 15.32
C ALA A 51 -10.78 -19.58 15.32
N PRO A 52 -11.40 -19.15 16.41
CA PRO A 52 -12.84 -18.88 16.45
C PRO A 52 -13.18 -17.67 15.57
N ASN A 53 -14.47 -17.61 15.15
CA ASN A 53 -15.00 -16.47 14.40
C ASN A 53 -15.20 -15.20 15.26
N THR A 54 -14.30 -14.95 16.19
CA THR A 54 -14.32 -13.74 17.01
C THR A 54 -13.94 -12.55 16.15
N PRO A 55 -14.72 -11.46 16.12
CA PRO A 55 -14.33 -10.24 15.41
C PRO A 55 -13.05 -9.66 15.97
N VAL A 56 -12.13 -9.31 15.09
CA VAL A 56 -10.91 -8.53 15.40
C VAL A 56 -10.90 -7.30 14.53
N SER A 57 -10.39 -6.20 15.06
CA SER A 57 -10.23 -4.97 14.28
C SER A 57 -8.76 -4.77 13.94
N GLY A 58 -8.51 -4.28 12.74
CA GLY A 58 -7.16 -3.98 12.28
C GLY A 58 -7.08 -2.66 11.53
N PRO A 59 -5.93 -2.00 11.63
CA PRO A 59 -5.67 -0.75 10.94
C PRO A 59 -5.36 -0.98 9.46
N THR A 60 -5.56 0.07 8.68
CA THR A 60 -5.06 0.20 7.31
C THR A 60 -3.93 1.23 7.29
N PRO A 61 -2.69 0.84 7.58
CA PRO A 61 -1.58 1.75 7.68
C PRO A 61 -0.97 2.08 6.31
N VAL A 62 -0.48 3.31 6.17
CA VAL A 62 0.47 3.71 5.15
C VAL A 62 1.74 4.18 5.81
N PHE A 63 2.90 3.84 5.27
CA PHE A 63 4.18 4.15 5.88
C PHE A 63 4.95 5.17 5.04
N GLN A 64 5.60 6.11 5.74
CA GLN A 64 6.53 7.06 5.15
C GLN A 64 7.93 6.74 5.63
N VAL A 65 8.81 6.34 4.73
CA VAL A 65 10.24 6.10 5.01
C VAL A 65 11.01 7.34 4.58
N ARG A 66 11.57 8.06 5.55
CA ARG A 66 12.25 9.34 5.35
C ARG A 66 13.74 9.16 5.20
N PHE A 67 14.32 9.91 4.28
CA PHE A 67 15.77 10.05 4.06
C PHE A 67 16.18 11.52 4.25
N ALA A 68 17.45 11.81 4.14
CA ALA A 68 17.97 13.19 4.28
C ALA A 68 17.32 14.16 3.28
N HIS A 69 16.99 13.70 2.08
CA HIS A 69 16.54 14.54 0.97
C HIS A 69 15.16 14.12 0.39
N GLY A 70 14.27 13.62 1.21
CA GLY A 70 12.92 13.24 0.77
C GLY A 70 12.40 11.97 1.43
N TRP A 71 11.42 11.35 0.82
CA TRP A 71 10.82 10.12 1.34
C TRP A 71 10.23 9.25 0.24
N ILE A 72 10.08 7.99 0.57
CA ILE A 72 9.25 7.05 -0.17
C ILE A 72 8.05 6.65 0.68
N MET A 73 6.99 6.19 0.03
CA MET A 73 5.85 5.60 0.69
C MET A 73 5.84 4.10 0.50
N VAL A 74 5.45 3.38 1.54
CA VAL A 74 5.17 1.94 1.48
C VAL A 74 3.70 1.75 1.79
N ASP A 75 3.01 1.14 0.87
CA ASP A 75 1.56 1.07 0.76
C ASP A 75 0.86 2.43 0.61
N ALA A 76 -0.38 2.40 0.18
CA ALA A 76 -1.15 3.59 -0.14
C ALA A 76 -2.51 3.63 0.58
N GLY A 77 -2.86 2.57 1.32
CA GLY A 77 -4.14 2.46 1.98
C GLY A 77 -5.31 2.28 1.01
N MET A 78 -6.52 2.47 1.51
CA MET A 78 -7.76 2.44 0.76
C MET A 78 -8.42 3.80 0.74
N ASP A 79 -9.31 4.06 -0.23
CA ASP A 79 -10.15 5.24 -0.23
C ASP A 79 -11.46 5.03 0.55
N ARG A 80 -12.26 6.10 0.69
CA ARG A 80 -13.52 6.08 1.44
C ARG A 80 -14.54 5.08 0.86
N GLU A 81 -14.61 4.95 -0.47
CA GLU A 81 -15.56 4.06 -1.13
C GLU A 81 -15.20 2.60 -0.82
N GLN A 82 -13.92 2.28 -0.85
CA GLN A 82 -13.42 0.95 -0.49
C GLN A 82 -13.62 0.64 1.00
N ALA A 83 -13.38 1.61 1.88
CA ALA A 83 -13.65 1.45 3.31
C ALA A 83 -15.14 1.20 3.58
N ALA A 84 -16.04 1.92 2.91
CA ALA A 84 -17.47 1.69 3.01
C ALA A 84 -17.88 0.30 2.47
N ALA A 85 -17.24 -0.17 1.40
CA ALA A 85 -17.47 -1.50 0.84
C ALA A 85 -16.93 -2.64 1.73
N ALA A 86 -16.00 -2.36 2.65
CA ALA A 86 -15.51 -3.33 3.62
C ALA A 86 -16.52 -3.68 4.73
N GLY A 87 -17.62 -2.93 4.82
CA GLY A 87 -18.77 -3.20 5.70
C GLY A 87 -18.97 -2.14 6.78
N ASP A 88 -20.10 -2.26 7.48
CA ASP A 88 -20.58 -1.27 8.48
C ASP A 88 -19.65 -1.13 9.69
N SER A 89 -18.77 -2.11 9.94
CA SER A 89 -17.77 -2.06 11.02
C SER A 89 -16.50 -1.28 10.64
N SER A 90 -16.40 -0.79 9.40
CA SER A 90 -15.26 -0.01 8.97
C SER A 90 -15.38 1.44 9.42
N GLN A 91 -14.26 2.00 9.86
CA GLN A 91 -14.13 3.42 10.17
C GLN A 91 -13.08 4.03 9.24
N PHE A 92 -13.44 5.11 8.55
CA PHE A 92 -12.53 5.87 7.69
C PHE A 92 -12.17 7.22 8.32
N PHE A 93 -10.89 7.57 8.29
CA PHE A 93 -10.36 8.79 8.91
C PHE A 93 -9.96 9.80 7.84
N ASP A 94 -10.88 10.71 7.50
CA ASP A 94 -10.68 11.70 6.41
C ASP A 94 -9.46 12.59 6.58
N ASP A 95 -9.23 13.08 7.77
CA ASP A 95 -8.08 13.95 8.08
C ASP A 95 -6.75 13.21 7.90
N ARG A 96 -6.70 11.95 8.32
CA ARG A 96 -5.52 11.09 8.14
C ARG A 96 -5.35 10.72 6.68
N TYR A 97 -6.43 10.40 5.98
CA TYR A 97 -6.39 10.12 4.55
C TYR A 97 -5.91 11.33 3.74
N ALA A 98 -6.38 12.53 4.04
CA ALA A 98 -5.91 13.76 3.39
C ALA A 98 -4.40 13.98 3.60
N ARG A 99 -3.89 13.69 4.80
CA ARG A 99 -2.44 13.72 5.11
C ARG A 99 -1.67 12.63 4.36
N ALA A 100 -2.24 11.42 4.25
CA ALA A 100 -1.65 10.33 3.47
C ALA A 100 -1.55 10.71 1.98
N ILE A 101 -2.61 11.29 1.40
CA ILE A 101 -2.59 11.80 0.01
C ILE A 101 -1.49 12.85 -0.18
N ALA A 102 -1.34 13.80 0.74
CA ALA A 102 -0.28 14.80 0.67
C ALA A 102 1.13 14.15 0.72
N ALA A 103 1.31 13.14 1.59
CA ALA A 103 2.56 12.40 1.68
C ALA A 103 2.83 11.56 0.42
N LEU A 104 1.82 10.90 -0.14
CA LEU A 104 1.91 10.15 -1.39
C LEU A 104 2.28 11.07 -2.57
N ARG A 105 1.69 12.28 -2.62
CA ARG A 105 2.01 13.28 -3.65
C ARG A 105 3.46 13.76 -3.58
N GLY A 106 3.99 13.98 -2.39
CA GLY A 106 5.37 14.43 -2.18
C GLY A 106 6.43 13.34 -2.27
N ALA A 107 6.04 12.06 -2.27
CA ALA A 107 6.97 10.94 -2.33
C ALA A 107 7.70 10.87 -3.68
N SER A 108 8.96 10.48 -3.64
CA SER A 108 9.75 10.16 -4.85
C SER A 108 9.38 8.79 -5.43
N LEU A 109 8.91 7.87 -4.59
CA LEU A 109 8.50 6.51 -4.97
C LEU A 109 7.39 6.03 -4.05
N ILE A 110 6.48 5.23 -4.58
CA ILE A 110 5.46 4.49 -3.84
C ILE A 110 5.70 3.01 -4.12
N VAL A 111 5.98 2.24 -3.09
CA VAL A 111 6.15 0.78 -3.14
C VAL A 111 4.92 0.15 -2.54
N VAL A 112 4.36 -0.87 -3.19
CA VAL A 112 3.19 -1.60 -2.69
C VAL A 112 3.63 -3.00 -2.27
N THR A 113 3.31 -3.38 -1.04
CA THR A 113 3.69 -4.69 -0.50
C THR A 113 2.93 -5.82 -1.19
N HIS A 114 1.62 -5.66 -1.37
CA HIS A 114 0.77 -6.62 -2.08
C HIS A 114 -0.53 -5.95 -2.61
N GLU A 115 -1.30 -6.71 -3.39
CA GLU A 115 -2.42 -6.22 -4.19
C GLU A 115 -3.76 -6.11 -3.45
N HIS A 116 -3.83 -6.32 -2.14
CA HIS A 116 -5.06 -6.13 -1.39
C HIS A 116 -5.47 -4.64 -1.38
N TYR A 117 -6.77 -4.39 -1.42
CA TYR A 117 -7.31 -3.04 -1.58
C TYR A 117 -6.96 -2.08 -0.43
N ASP A 118 -6.73 -2.59 0.77
CA ASP A 118 -6.28 -1.84 1.94
C ASP A 118 -4.80 -1.43 1.87
N HIS A 119 -4.06 -1.95 0.91
CA HIS A 119 -2.66 -1.58 0.63
C HIS A 119 -2.49 -0.79 -0.66
N ILE A 120 -3.18 -1.17 -1.73
CA ILE A 120 -3.02 -0.59 -3.06
C ILE A 120 -4.18 0.33 -3.46
N GLY A 121 -5.29 0.34 -2.71
CA GLY A 121 -6.55 0.92 -3.12
C GLY A 121 -6.44 2.37 -3.57
N THR A 122 -5.75 3.22 -2.83
CA THR A 122 -5.59 4.63 -3.18
C THR A 122 -4.91 4.82 -4.54
N VAL A 123 -3.84 4.09 -4.85
CA VAL A 123 -3.14 4.22 -6.14
C VAL A 123 -3.84 3.51 -7.30
N ALA A 124 -4.76 2.58 -7.00
CA ALA A 124 -5.49 1.83 -8.01
C ALA A 124 -6.87 2.42 -8.32
N HIS A 125 -7.55 3.02 -7.33
CA HIS A 125 -8.97 3.31 -7.40
C HIS A 125 -9.34 4.78 -7.16
N SER A 126 -8.58 5.52 -6.34
CA SER A 126 -8.94 6.88 -5.94
C SER A 126 -8.91 7.89 -7.09
N ALA A 127 -9.48 9.08 -6.86
CA ALA A 127 -9.46 10.17 -7.81
C ALA A 127 -8.04 10.64 -8.18
N VAL A 128 -7.05 10.39 -7.31
CA VAL A 128 -5.63 10.77 -7.53
C VAL A 128 -4.78 9.63 -8.11
N ALA A 129 -5.37 8.47 -8.39
CA ALA A 129 -4.64 7.30 -8.88
C ALA A 129 -3.79 7.61 -10.13
N GLY A 130 -4.34 8.37 -11.09
CA GLY A 130 -3.62 8.75 -12.31
C GLY A 130 -2.40 9.66 -12.05
N GLU A 131 -2.46 10.50 -11.02
CA GLU A 131 -1.35 11.35 -10.58
C GLU A 131 -0.23 10.53 -9.91
N LEU A 132 -0.60 9.51 -9.15
CA LEU A 132 0.33 8.69 -8.37
C LEU A 132 0.98 7.57 -9.19
N ALA A 133 0.31 7.11 -10.27
CA ALA A 133 0.76 5.99 -11.09
C ALA A 133 2.20 6.09 -11.60
N PRO A 134 2.72 7.26 -12.08
CA PRO A 134 4.08 7.34 -12.62
C PRO A 134 5.18 7.03 -11.62
N LYS A 135 4.90 7.14 -10.33
CA LYS A 135 5.86 6.88 -9.23
C LYS A 135 5.48 5.68 -8.37
N THR A 136 4.48 4.90 -8.79
CA THR A 136 4.09 3.68 -8.10
C THR A 136 4.79 2.48 -8.73
N MET A 137 5.53 1.75 -7.91
CA MET A 137 6.21 0.52 -8.29
C MET A 137 5.37 -0.69 -7.92
N LEU A 138 5.05 -1.50 -8.94
CA LEU A 138 4.31 -2.75 -8.81
C LEU A 138 5.09 -3.88 -9.46
N THR A 139 5.00 -5.06 -8.89
CA THR A 139 5.44 -6.28 -9.55
C THR A 139 4.50 -6.65 -10.70
N ARG A 140 4.97 -7.51 -11.62
CA ARG A 140 4.11 -8.05 -12.68
C ARG A 140 2.88 -8.78 -12.11
N ALA A 141 3.07 -9.60 -11.07
CA ALA A 141 1.99 -10.35 -10.44
C ALA A 141 0.92 -9.42 -9.82
N GLN A 142 1.35 -8.35 -9.14
CA GLN A 142 0.43 -7.32 -8.62
C GLN A 142 -0.36 -6.64 -9.74
N MET A 143 0.28 -6.31 -10.86
CA MET A 143 -0.39 -5.74 -12.01
C MET A 143 -1.42 -6.69 -12.64
N GLU A 144 -1.05 -7.95 -12.83
CA GLU A 144 -1.94 -8.97 -13.36
C GLU A 144 -3.14 -9.19 -12.43
N SER A 145 -2.93 -9.26 -11.12
CA SER A 145 -4.00 -9.35 -10.13
C SER A 145 -4.96 -8.16 -10.19
N LEU A 146 -4.45 -6.93 -10.28
CA LEU A 146 -5.29 -5.73 -10.43
C LEU A 146 -6.14 -5.75 -11.69
N LEU A 147 -5.60 -6.18 -12.82
CA LEU A 147 -6.33 -6.25 -14.08
C LEU A 147 -7.48 -7.28 -14.05
N HIS A 148 -7.34 -8.33 -13.26
CA HIS A 148 -8.35 -9.39 -13.12
C HIS A 148 -9.31 -9.16 -11.95
N ASN A 149 -9.00 -8.26 -11.02
CA ASN A 149 -9.81 -8.01 -9.84
C ASN A 149 -10.92 -7.01 -10.13
N THR A 150 -12.11 -7.53 -10.45
CA THR A 150 -13.30 -6.73 -10.77
C THR A 150 -13.76 -5.82 -9.63
N LYS A 151 -13.41 -6.11 -8.37
CA LYS A 151 -13.72 -5.24 -7.23
C LYS A 151 -12.89 -3.96 -7.26
N MET A 152 -11.68 -4.02 -7.82
CA MET A 152 -10.79 -2.87 -7.97
C MET A 152 -11.08 -2.04 -9.23
N THR A 153 -11.73 -2.64 -10.24
CA THR A 153 -11.99 -1.99 -11.54
C THR A 153 -13.41 -1.46 -11.71
N LYS A 154 -14.33 -1.75 -10.79
CA LYS A 154 -15.78 -1.45 -10.92
C LYS A 154 -16.18 0.03 -10.95
N ARG A 155 -15.26 0.95 -10.81
CA ARG A 155 -15.62 2.39 -10.73
C ARG A 155 -15.81 3.12 -12.05
N ARG A 156 -15.98 2.48 -13.20
CA ARG A 156 -16.15 3.23 -14.45
C ARG A 156 -17.39 2.91 -15.25
N SER A 157 -18.57 3.06 -14.64
CA SER A 157 -19.83 3.00 -15.38
C SER A 157 -20.68 4.29 -15.31
N THR A 158 -20.17 5.39 -14.79
CA THR A 158 -20.95 6.65 -14.88
C THR A 158 -20.05 7.83 -15.22
N ARG A 159 -20.11 8.21 -16.49
CA ARG A 159 -19.70 9.46 -17.14
C ARG A 159 -18.22 9.56 -17.54
N PRO A 160 -17.94 9.75 -18.86
CA PRO A 160 -16.59 10.08 -19.31
C PRO A 160 -16.31 11.55 -18.99
N GLU A 161 -15.61 11.82 -17.92
CA GLU A 161 -14.92 13.10 -17.79
C GLU A 161 -13.76 13.10 -18.79
N ARG A 162 -13.81 14.02 -19.76
CA ARG A 162 -12.76 14.21 -20.75
C ARG A 162 -11.46 14.54 -20.02
N GLY A 163 -10.48 13.64 -20.05
CA GLY A 163 -9.11 13.88 -19.58
C GLY A 163 -8.48 12.88 -18.62
N ALA A 164 -9.21 11.91 -18.08
CA ALA A 164 -8.61 10.93 -17.17
C ALA A 164 -8.17 9.67 -17.94
N THR A 165 -6.90 9.56 -18.21
CA THR A 165 -6.27 8.33 -18.69
C THR A 165 -6.36 7.27 -17.61
N SER A 166 -6.93 6.11 -17.90
CA SER A 166 -7.04 5.02 -16.91
C SER A 166 -5.66 4.52 -16.51
N LEU A 167 -5.55 4.00 -15.29
CA LEU A 167 -4.32 3.38 -14.80
C LEU A 167 -3.78 2.35 -15.81
N SER A 168 -4.66 1.58 -16.44
CA SER A 168 -4.34 0.61 -17.50
C SER A 168 -3.62 1.24 -18.69
N THR A 169 -4.05 2.42 -19.15
CA THR A 169 -3.44 3.11 -20.30
C THR A 169 -2.09 3.72 -19.91
N THR A 170 -1.95 4.25 -18.69
CA THR A 170 -0.69 4.82 -18.20
C THR A 170 0.38 3.73 -18.03
N ILE A 171 -0.01 2.55 -17.51
CA ILE A 171 0.89 1.39 -17.36
C ILE A 171 1.32 0.86 -18.73
N ALA A 172 0.41 0.80 -19.73
CA ALA A 172 0.74 0.39 -21.08
C ALA A 172 1.71 1.38 -21.77
N SER A 173 1.55 2.70 -21.57
CA SER A 173 2.45 3.71 -22.15
C SER A 173 3.86 3.69 -21.55
N CYS A 174 3.98 3.33 -20.28
CA CYS A 174 5.29 3.13 -19.64
C CYS A 174 6.04 1.91 -20.21
N ARG A 175 5.29 0.89 -20.67
CA ARG A 175 5.86 -0.30 -21.29
C ARG A 175 6.45 -0.02 -22.67
N SER A 176 5.83 0.86 -23.48
CA SER A 176 6.32 1.20 -24.82
C SER A 176 7.60 2.05 -24.81
N ARG A 177 7.84 2.84 -23.75
CA ARG A 177 9.05 3.69 -23.66
C ARG A 177 10.30 2.97 -23.17
N ARG A 178 10.18 1.79 -22.55
CA ARG A 178 11.34 0.98 -22.15
C ARG A 178 11.89 0.05 -23.24
N ALA A 179 11.18 -0.10 -24.34
CA ALA A 179 11.66 -0.89 -25.49
C ALA A 179 12.50 -0.07 -26.47
N SER A 180 12.73 1.24 -26.18
CA SER A 180 13.46 2.18 -27.06
C SER A 180 14.71 2.78 -26.38
N CYS A 181 15.23 2.13 -25.31
CA CYS A 181 16.54 2.46 -24.73
C CYS A 181 17.41 1.22 -24.67
#